data_84266ffbd7295b1b5263e10899f3497b
#
_entry.id   84266ffbd7295b1b5263e10899f3497b
#
_cell.length_a   1.000
_cell.length_b   1.000
_cell.length_c   1.000
_cell.angle_alpha   90.00
_cell.angle_beta   90.00
_cell.angle_gamma   90.00
#
_symmetry.space_group_name_H-M   'P 1'
#
loop_
_entity.id
_entity.type
_entity.pdbx_description
1 polymer ?
#
loop_
_entity_poly.entity_id
_entity_poly.type
_entity_poly.pdbx_seq_one_letter_code
_entity_poly.pdbx_strand_id
1 'polypeptide(L)'
;METHIKGKLGINLNDITKMNIKGKMLVTTPAGTTAIPLADIKPYVRMSCSVCEDFSSELADVSVGGLGLDGWTFTIIRTEKGEELFTNAEKTGFLESKSVEEGSFSKGLLLKLTKKKQDSAAAKIQLKA
;
A
#
# COMPACT_ATOMS: atom_id res chain seq x y z
N MET A 1 17.81 -5.06 -1.65
CA MET A 1 17.25 -4.45 -0.43
C MET A 1 17.78 -5.12 0.84
N GLU A 2 17.78 -6.44 0.91
CA GLU A 2 18.35 -7.19 2.04
C GLU A 2 19.79 -6.78 2.35
N THR A 3 20.65 -6.69 1.33
CA THR A 3 22.04 -6.23 1.47
C THR A 3 22.15 -4.82 2.07
N HIS A 4 21.20 -3.93 1.77
CA HIS A 4 21.17 -2.59 2.36
C HIS A 4 20.77 -2.64 3.83
N ILE A 5 19.72 -3.39 4.16
CA ILE A 5 19.24 -3.51 5.55
C ILE A 5 20.28 -4.19 6.42
N LYS A 6 20.83 -5.33 5.98
CA LYS A 6 21.82 -6.10 6.73
C LYS A 6 23.19 -5.43 6.74
N GLY A 7 23.68 -4.97 5.57
CA GLY A 7 25.04 -4.46 5.44
C GLY A 7 25.22 -3.03 5.91
N LYS A 8 24.31 -2.10 5.53
CA LYS A 8 24.44 -0.68 5.90
C LYS A 8 23.81 -0.32 7.25
N LEU A 9 22.72 -1.01 7.62
CA LEU A 9 21.97 -0.68 8.83
C LEU A 9 22.25 -1.65 9.99
N GLY A 10 22.97 -2.75 9.74
CA GLY A 10 23.28 -3.76 10.76
C GLY A 10 22.06 -4.50 11.30
N ILE A 11 20.91 -4.41 10.63
CA ILE A 11 19.67 -5.04 11.08
C ILE A 11 19.65 -6.49 10.61
N ASN A 12 19.49 -7.43 11.54
CA ASN A 12 19.25 -8.83 11.20
C ASN A 12 17.83 -8.98 10.66
N LEU A 13 17.70 -9.56 9.47
CA LEU A 13 16.39 -9.70 8.79
C LEU A 13 15.40 -10.56 9.59
N ASN A 14 15.89 -11.53 10.33
CA ASN A 14 15.06 -12.40 11.17
C ASN A 14 14.44 -11.67 12.38
N ASP A 15 14.99 -10.52 12.77
CA ASP A 15 14.50 -9.73 13.88
C ASP A 15 13.43 -8.73 13.44
N ILE A 16 13.16 -8.61 12.12
CA ILE A 16 12.17 -7.68 11.61
C ILE A 16 10.77 -8.21 11.90
N THR A 17 10.05 -7.50 12.76
CA THR A 17 8.66 -7.81 13.14
C THR A 17 7.64 -7.06 12.30
N LYS A 18 8.00 -5.88 11.76
CA LYS A 18 7.10 -5.05 10.97
C LYS A 18 7.85 -4.13 10.01
N MET A 19 7.26 -3.93 8.83
CA MET A 19 7.72 -2.93 7.86
C MET A 19 6.54 -2.07 7.41
N ASN A 20 6.69 -0.75 7.45
CA ASN A 20 5.67 0.22 7.03
C ASN A 20 6.28 1.31 6.16
N ILE A 21 5.45 1.93 5.31
CA ILE A 21 5.80 3.14 4.59
C ILE A 21 4.89 4.28 5.05
N LYS A 22 5.47 5.25 5.77
CA LYS A 22 4.81 6.49 6.21
C LYS A 22 5.74 7.68 5.93
N GLY A 23 5.83 8.10 4.65
CA GLY A 23 6.80 9.12 4.22
C GLY A 23 8.27 8.65 4.28
N LYS A 24 8.58 7.67 5.09
CA LYS A 24 9.83 6.92 5.21
C LYS A 24 9.49 5.43 5.28
N MET A 25 10.44 4.56 5.00
CA MET A 25 10.30 3.15 5.32
C MET A 25 10.68 2.94 6.79
N LEU A 26 9.76 2.41 7.57
CA LEU A 26 9.95 2.09 8.98
C LEU A 26 10.18 0.58 9.11
N VAL A 27 11.31 0.20 9.68
CA VAL A 27 11.67 -1.19 9.99
C VAL A 27 11.68 -1.35 11.50
N THR A 28 10.79 -2.18 12.02
CA THR A 28 10.63 -2.43 13.46
C THR A 28 11.25 -3.77 13.82
N THR A 29 12.05 -3.76 14.87
CA THR A 29 12.66 -4.93 15.50
C THR A 29 12.39 -4.87 17.01
N PRO A 30 12.68 -5.93 17.79
CA PRO A 30 12.62 -5.86 19.25
C PRO A 30 13.47 -4.75 19.86
N ALA A 31 14.56 -4.35 19.20
CA ALA A 31 15.44 -3.26 19.65
C ALA A 31 14.89 -1.86 19.37
N GLY A 32 13.85 -1.73 18.54
CA GLY A 32 13.23 -0.44 18.19
C GLY A 32 12.87 -0.31 16.71
N THR A 33 12.51 0.91 16.31
CA THR A 33 12.12 1.23 14.93
C THR A 33 13.17 2.10 14.26
N THR A 34 13.70 1.63 13.14
CA THR A 34 14.63 2.36 12.28
C THR A 34 13.88 2.97 11.09
N ALA A 35 14.09 4.26 10.85
CA ALA A 35 13.49 4.97 9.72
C ALA A 35 14.50 5.11 8.57
N ILE A 36 14.15 4.62 7.39
CA ILE A 36 14.97 4.67 6.18
C ILE A 36 14.34 5.67 5.21
N PRO A 37 15.09 6.67 4.70
CA PRO A 37 14.60 7.58 3.68
C PRO A 37 14.15 6.82 2.41
N LEU A 38 13.04 7.21 1.78
CA LEU A 38 12.57 6.56 0.56
C LEU A 38 13.56 6.71 -0.61
N ALA A 39 14.39 7.76 -0.59
CA ALA A 39 15.46 7.94 -1.58
C ALA A 39 16.46 6.78 -1.58
N ASP A 40 16.79 6.25 -0.39
CA ASP A 40 17.74 5.15 -0.23
C ASP A 40 17.15 3.79 -0.66
N ILE A 41 15.82 3.71 -0.72
CA ILE A 41 15.09 2.50 -1.12
C ILE A 41 14.78 2.51 -2.62
N LYS A 42 14.70 3.68 -3.21
CA LYS A 42 14.36 3.86 -4.63
C LYS A 42 15.16 2.97 -5.60
N PRO A 43 16.49 2.74 -5.41
CA PRO A 43 17.26 1.85 -6.27
C PRO A 43 16.81 0.38 -6.25
N TYR A 44 16.07 -0.03 -5.21
CA TYR A 44 15.57 -1.40 -5.04
C TYR A 44 14.14 -1.60 -5.55
N VAL A 45 13.50 -0.54 -6.02
CA VAL A 45 12.15 -0.60 -6.61
C VAL A 45 12.25 -1.16 -8.03
N ARG A 46 11.40 -2.13 -8.35
CA ARG A 46 11.34 -2.71 -9.70
C ARG A 46 11.01 -1.62 -10.72
N MET A 47 11.63 -1.71 -11.90
CA MET A 47 11.42 -0.75 -12.98
C MET A 47 9.94 -0.66 -13.38
N SER A 48 9.24 -1.79 -13.46
CA SER A 48 7.80 -1.86 -13.73
C SER A 48 6.95 -1.05 -12.72
N CYS A 49 7.32 -1.05 -11.43
CA CYS A 49 6.61 -0.25 -10.43
C CYS A 49 6.78 1.26 -10.66
N SER A 50 7.84 1.66 -11.35
CA SER A 50 8.11 3.08 -11.60
C SER A 50 7.20 3.70 -12.65
N VAL A 51 6.67 2.89 -13.57
CA VAL A 51 5.77 3.29 -14.66
C VAL A 51 4.35 2.74 -14.48
N CYS A 52 4.08 2.04 -13.38
CA CYS A 52 2.76 1.53 -13.06
C CYS A 52 1.85 2.66 -12.60
N GLU A 53 0.71 2.81 -13.21
CA GLU A 53 -0.32 3.82 -12.89
C GLU A 53 -1.29 3.33 -11.83
N ASP A 54 -1.39 2.02 -11.65
CA ASP A 54 -2.34 1.39 -10.75
C ASP A 54 -1.89 1.53 -9.28
N PHE A 55 -2.74 2.18 -8.47
CA PHE A 55 -2.57 2.30 -7.03
C PHE A 55 -3.51 1.40 -6.25
N SER A 56 -4.72 1.19 -6.77
CA SER A 56 -5.83 0.56 -6.05
C SER A 56 -6.20 -0.82 -6.56
N SER A 57 -5.37 -1.44 -7.42
CA SER A 57 -5.66 -2.72 -8.10
C SER A 57 -6.95 -2.64 -8.91
N GLU A 58 -6.99 -1.71 -9.87
CA GLU A 58 -8.22 -1.31 -10.58
C GLU A 58 -8.88 -2.45 -11.37
N LEU A 59 -8.11 -3.47 -11.74
CA LEU A 59 -8.62 -4.66 -12.46
C LEU A 59 -9.07 -5.80 -11.52
N ALA A 60 -8.98 -5.63 -10.21
CA ALA A 60 -9.41 -6.64 -9.25
C ALA A 60 -10.90 -6.50 -8.91
N ASP A 61 -11.60 -7.62 -8.74
CA ASP A 61 -13.00 -7.66 -8.27
C ASP A 61 -13.15 -6.98 -6.90
N VAL A 62 -12.19 -7.24 -6.01
CA VAL A 62 -12.10 -6.62 -4.68
C VAL A 62 -10.68 -6.17 -4.41
N SER A 63 -10.51 -4.95 -3.91
CA SER A 63 -9.23 -4.47 -3.40
C SER A 63 -9.34 -4.06 -1.94
N VAL A 64 -8.31 -4.36 -1.18
CA VAL A 64 -8.23 -4.02 0.24
C VAL A 64 -6.95 -3.25 0.54
N GLY A 65 -7.01 -2.25 1.41
CA GLY A 65 -5.84 -1.45 1.74
C GLY A 65 -5.98 -0.62 3.01
N GLY A 66 -4.87 -0.40 3.69
CA GLY A 66 -4.81 0.47 4.87
C GLY A 66 -4.72 1.94 4.46
N LEU A 67 -5.76 2.72 4.73
CA LEU A 67 -5.83 4.17 4.49
C LEU A 67 -5.87 4.99 5.77
N GLY A 68 -5.11 4.56 6.80
CA GLY A 68 -5.03 5.27 8.08
C GLY A 68 -6.24 5.06 9.00
N LEU A 69 -7.08 4.10 8.71
CA LEU A 69 -8.18 3.67 9.58
C LEU A 69 -7.62 2.71 10.63
N ASP A 70 -7.70 3.08 11.89
CA ASP A 70 -7.25 2.22 12.97
C ASP A 70 -8.22 1.05 13.18
N GLY A 71 -7.69 -0.18 13.15
CA GLY A 71 -8.47 -1.41 13.27
C GLY A 71 -9.34 -1.76 12.04
N TRP A 72 -9.33 -0.95 10.98
CA TRP A 72 -10.15 -1.17 9.78
C TRP A 72 -9.31 -1.17 8.50
N THR A 73 -9.80 -1.93 7.53
CA THR A 73 -9.23 -1.97 6.17
C THR A 73 -10.22 -1.37 5.18
N PHE A 74 -9.77 -0.41 4.38
CA PHE A 74 -10.59 0.15 3.32
C PHE A 74 -10.75 -0.88 2.21
N THR A 75 -11.99 -1.15 1.81
CA THR A 75 -12.34 -2.14 0.78
C THR A 75 -13.05 -1.45 -0.38
N ILE A 76 -12.67 -1.81 -1.60
CA ILE A 76 -13.30 -1.37 -2.84
C ILE A 76 -13.81 -2.62 -3.56
N ILE A 77 -15.08 -2.66 -3.83
CA ILE A 77 -15.75 -3.71 -4.60
C ILE A 77 -16.08 -3.13 -5.98
N ARG A 78 -15.73 -3.84 -7.06
CA ARG A 78 -15.88 -3.33 -8.43
C ARG A 78 -16.78 -4.17 -9.32
N THR A 79 -16.98 -5.43 -9.00
CA THR A 79 -17.77 -6.35 -9.82
C THR A 79 -18.82 -7.08 -8.99
N GLU A 80 -19.84 -7.62 -9.62
CA GLU A 80 -20.87 -8.46 -8.98
C GLU A 80 -20.24 -9.67 -8.29
N LYS A 81 -19.21 -10.27 -8.90
CA LYS A 81 -18.46 -11.38 -8.30
C LYS A 81 -17.74 -10.97 -7.02
N GLY A 82 -17.16 -9.77 -7.02
CA GLY A 82 -16.54 -9.19 -5.83
C GLY A 82 -17.55 -8.93 -4.72
N GLU A 83 -18.74 -8.44 -5.08
CA GLU A 83 -19.83 -8.20 -4.13
C GLU A 83 -20.37 -9.49 -3.54
N GLU A 84 -20.57 -10.52 -4.38
CA GLU A 84 -20.98 -11.84 -3.91
C GLU A 84 -19.98 -12.43 -2.91
N LEU A 85 -18.68 -12.38 -3.23
CA LEU A 85 -17.63 -12.86 -2.36
C LEU A 85 -17.62 -12.12 -1.01
N PHE A 86 -17.69 -10.78 -1.06
CA PHE A 86 -17.67 -9.93 0.13
C PHE A 86 -18.88 -10.18 1.03
N THR A 87 -20.08 -10.20 0.42
CA THR A 87 -21.35 -10.44 1.12
C THR A 87 -21.39 -11.82 1.76
N ASN A 88 -20.90 -12.86 1.08
CA ASN A 88 -20.82 -14.20 1.63
C ASN A 88 -19.87 -14.28 2.82
N ALA A 89 -18.72 -13.61 2.75
CA ALA A 89 -17.76 -13.55 3.86
C ALA A 89 -18.35 -12.83 5.08
N GLU A 90 -19.14 -11.77 4.87
CA GLU A 90 -19.84 -11.05 5.94
C GLU A 90 -20.95 -11.93 6.56
N LYS A 91 -21.81 -12.54 5.75
CA LYS A 91 -22.89 -13.43 6.23
C LYS A 91 -22.38 -14.63 7.02
N THR A 92 -21.20 -15.12 6.69
CA THR A 92 -20.56 -16.25 7.39
C THR A 92 -19.74 -15.84 8.60
N GLY A 93 -19.67 -14.53 8.90
CA GLY A 93 -18.96 -14.00 10.07
C GLY A 93 -17.43 -13.95 9.93
N PHE A 94 -16.90 -14.11 8.73
CA PHE A 94 -15.45 -13.97 8.50
C PHE A 94 -14.96 -12.52 8.51
N LEU A 95 -15.86 -11.57 8.28
CA LEU A 95 -15.56 -10.14 8.33
C LEU A 95 -16.75 -9.36 8.88
N GLU A 96 -16.44 -8.18 9.41
CA GLU A 96 -17.39 -7.14 9.78
C GLU A 96 -17.19 -5.95 8.85
N SER A 97 -18.25 -5.35 8.36
CA SER A 97 -18.17 -4.19 7.50
C SER A 97 -18.96 -2.99 8.01
N LYS A 98 -18.60 -1.83 7.54
CA LYS A 98 -19.35 -0.60 7.69
C LYS A 98 -19.20 0.26 6.45
N SER A 99 -20.24 0.98 6.10
CA SER A 99 -20.23 1.90 4.96
C SER A 99 -19.23 3.04 5.17
N VAL A 100 -18.58 3.46 4.10
CA VAL A 100 -17.72 4.63 4.09
C VAL A 100 -18.56 5.85 3.73
N GLU A 101 -18.57 6.86 4.61
CA GLU A 101 -19.27 8.12 4.37
C GLU A 101 -18.67 8.89 3.19
N GLU A 102 -19.51 9.58 2.42
CA GLU A 102 -19.06 10.53 1.40
C GLU A 102 -18.29 11.67 2.06
N GLY A 103 -17.14 12.03 1.46
CA GLY A 103 -16.24 13.05 2.03
C GLY A 103 -15.32 12.54 3.12
N SER A 104 -15.33 11.24 3.46
CA SER A 104 -14.42 10.67 4.45
C SER A 104 -12.95 10.92 4.08
N PHE A 105 -12.12 11.12 5.11
CA PHE A 105 -10.67 11.29 4.96
C PHE A 105 -10.04 10.16 4.14
N SER A 106 -10.46 8.92 4.37
CA SER A 106 -9.89 7.75 3.69
C SER A 106 -10.19 7.74 2.19
N LYS A 107 -11.42 8.12 1.77
CA LYS A 107 -11.80 8.26 0.36
C LYS A 107 -10.98 9.37 -0.31
N GLY A 108 -10.86 10.52 0.34
CA GLY A 108 -10.05 11.64 -0.14
C GLY A 108 -8.57 11.28 -0.27
N LEU A 109 -8.03 10.55 0.70
CA LEU A 109 -6.65 10.07 0.67
C LEU A 109 -6.42 9.07 -0.46
N LEU A 110 -7.35 8.13 -0.68
CA LEU A 110 -7.29 7.17 -1.79
C LEU A 110 -7.17 7.89 -3.12
N LEU A 111 -8.09 8.82 -3.41
CA LEU A 111 -8.11 9.58 -4.66
C LEU A 111 -6.83 10.39 -4.87
N LYS A 112 -6.33 11.04 -3.81
CA LYS A 112 -5.07 11.78 -3.85
C LYS A 112 -3.87 10.90 -4.16
N LEU A 113 -3.80 9.71 -3.56
CA LEU A 113 -2.68 8.77 -3.77
C LEU A 113 -2.74 8.13 -5.15
N THR A 114 -3.95 7.80 -5.65
CA THR A 114 -4.17 7.30 -7.01
C THR A 114 -3.69 8.33 -8.04
N LYS A 115 -4.16 9.58 -7.92
CA LYS A 115 -3.72 10.65 -8.83
C LYS A 115 -2.21 10.87 -8.79
N LYS A 116 -1.62 10.92 -7.60
CA LYS A 116 -0.16 11.06 -7.46
C LYS A 116 0.60 9.91 -8.12
N LYS A 117 0.08 8.68 -8.05
CA LYS A 117 0.68 7.51 -8.69
C LYS A 117 0.65 7.64 -10.21
N GLN A 118 -0.50 8.00 -10.78
CA GLN A 118 -0.71 8.22 -12.21
C GLN A 118 0.20 9.34 -12.74
N ASP A 119 0.18 10.52 -12.10
CA ASP A 119 1.02 11.66 -12.49
C ASP A 119 2.52 11.30 -12.47
N SER A 120 2.96 10.55 -11.46
CA SER A 120 4.35 10.09 -11.33
C SER A 120 4.75 9.07 -12.39
N ALA A 121 3.85 8.20 -12.82
CA ALA A 121 4.08 7.22 -13.88
C ALA A 121 4.16 7.91 -15.24
N ALA A 122 3.19 8.78 -15.56
CA ALA A 122 3.13 9.54 -16.81
C ALA A 122 4.41 10.37 -17.04
N ALA A 123 4.87 11.10 -16.01
CA ALA A 123 6.12 11.86 -16.10
C ALA A 123 7.35 11.01 -16.44
N LYS A 124 7.40 9.76 -15.98
CA LYS A 124 8.53 8.86 -16.26
C LYS A 124 8.44 8.18 -17.62
N ILE A 125 7.23 7.97 -18.14
CA ILE A 125 7.01 7.44 -19.50
C ILE A 125 7.45 8.49 -20.51
N GLN A 126 7.08 9.76 -20.32
CA GLN A 126 7.49 10.86 -21.21
C GLN A 126 9.01 11.08 -21.27
N LEU A 127 9.74 10.84 -20.18
CA LEU A 127 11.20 10.97 -20.13
C LEU A 127 11.94 9.84 -20.86
N LYS A 128 11.24 8.79 -21.28
CA LYS A 128 11.83 7.62 -21.98
C LYS A 128 11.44 7.55 -23.45
N ALA A 129 10.51 8.38 -23.91
CA ALA A 129 10.13 8.54 -25.31
C ALA A 129 11.04 9.57 -26.00
#